data_4d9cd5483898873b76574fd09ec5a550
#
_entry.id   4d9cd5483898873b76574fd09ec5a550
#
_cell.length_a   1.000
_cell.length_b   1.000
_cell.length_c   1.000
_cell.angle_alpha   90.00
_cell.angle_beta   90.00
_cell.angle_gamma   90.00
#
_symmetry.space_group_name_H-M   'P 1'
#
loop_
_entity.id
_entity.type
_entity.pdbx_description
1 polymer ?
#
loop_
_entity_poly.entity_id
_entity_poly.type
_entity_poly.pdbx_seq_one_letter_code
_entity_poly.pdbx_strand_id
1 'polypeptide(L)'
;MVHAARERLPNRRLAETFDLEVASLRYTCTVGRFPDGSIAELFLSNHRSNSAADTAARDAAIAFSFAVQHGADPHAIRRALCRDSRGRASSPLGAALDLLLGDERAPNPAMHEQNHTSKEVRP
;
A
#
# COMPACT_ATOMS: atom_id res chain seq x y z
N MET A 1 -3.59 8.57 23.92
CA MET A 1 -4.20 8.22 22.72
C MET A 1 -5.46 7.42 22.93
N VAL A 2 -6.37 7.74 22.23
CA VAL A 2 -7.62 7.10 22.32
C VAL A 2 -7.63 5.86 21.48
N HIS A 3 -8.20 4.82 22.00
CA HIS A 3 -8.41 3.65 21.20
C HIS A 3 -9.71 3.80 20.49
N ALA A 4 -9.64 4.24 19.28
CA ALA A 4 -10.84 4.34 18.48
C ALA A 4 -11.31 2.96 18.12
N ALA A 5 -12.60 2.79 18.03
CA ALA A 5 -13.15 1.57 17.50
C ALA A 5 -12.73 1.46 16.05
N ARG A 6 -12.58 0.25 15.56
CA ARG A 6 -12.23 0.03 14.18
C ARG A 6 -13.35 0.56 13.30
N GLU A 7 -12.98 1.38 12.34
CA GLU A 7 -13.94 1.91 11.41
C GLU A 7 -14.23 0.84 10.36
N ARG A 8 -15.49 0.50 10.20
CA ARG A 8 -15.87 -0.51 9.23
C ARG A 8 -15.99 0.10 7.87
N LEU A 9 -15.57 -0.65 6.86
CA LEU A 9 -15.69 -0.22 5.50
C LEU A 9 -17.09 -0.52 4.98
N PRO A 10 -17.61 0.31 4.07
CA PRO A 10 -18.87 -0.01 3.44
C PRO A 10 -18.76 -1.29 2.63
N ASN A 11 -19.88 -1.97 2.46
CA ASN A 11 -19.90 -3.20 1.67
C ASN A 11 -19.43 -2.96 0.25
N ARG A 12 -19.74 -1.81 -0.28
CA ARG A 12 -19.34 -1.47 -1.64
C ARG A 12 -18.36 -0.32 -1.55
N ARG A 13 -17.13 -0.54 -2.00
CA ARG A 13 -16.09 0.47 -1.91
C ARG A 13 -15.20 0.40 -3.13
N LEU A 14 -14.55 1.52 -3.42
CA LEU A 14 -13.62 1.56 -4.52
C LEU A 14 -12.35 0.81 -4.17
N ALA A 15 -11.84 0.10 -5.13
CA ALA A 15 -10.59 -0.61 -4.97
C ALA A 15 -9.79 -0.48 -6.24
N GLU A 16 -8.48 -0.42 -6.09
CA GLU A 16 -7.55 -0.37 -7.20
C GLU A 16 -6.55 -1.49 -7.02
N THR A 17 -6.12 -2.06 -8.12
CA THR A 17 -5.13 -3.14 -8.08
C THR A 17 -4.00 -2.79 -9.02
N PHE A 18 -2.76 -2.98 -8.55
CA PHE A 18 -1.60 -2.74 -9.37
C PHE A 18 -0.47 -3.68 -8.96
N ASP A 19 0.46 -3.88 -9.86
CA ASP A 19 1.63 -4.70 -9.59
C ASP A 19 2.79 -3.82 -9.19
N LEU A 20 3.70 -4.38 -8.40
CA LEU A 20 4.93 -3.71 -8.05
C LEU A 20 6.05 -4.73 -7.94
N GLU A 21 7.26 -4.25 -8.00
CA GLU A 21 8.44 -5.10 -7.92
C GLU A 21 9.37 -4.57 -6.86
N VAL A 22 9.81 -5.45 -5.97
CA VAL A 22 10.73 -5.09 -4.90
C VAL A 22 11.73 -6.23 -4.77
N ALA A 23 13.02 -5.90 -4.79
CA ALA A 23 14.08 -6.89 -4.64
C ALA A 23 13.93 -8.03 -5.66
N SER A 24 13.57 -7.67 -6.88
CA SER A 24 13.39 -8.61 -8.00
C SER A 24 12.23 -9.56 -7.82
N LEU A 25 11.35 -9.31 -6.86
CA LEU A 25 10.14 -10.11 -6.67
C LEU A 25 8.93 -9.29 -7.06
N ARG A 26 7.94 -9.96 -7.64
CA ARG A 26 6.75 -9.28 -8.11
C ARG A 26 5.60 -9.53 -7.14
N TYR A 27 4.86 -8.44 -6.90
CA TYR A 27 3.74 -8.47 -5.97
C TYR A 27 2.54 -7.80 -6.62
N THR A 28 1.37 -8.15 -6.12
CA THR A 28 0.13 -7.46 -6.48
C THR A 28 -0.39 -6.77 -5.24
N CYS A 29 -0.74 -5.50 -5.39
CA CYS A 29 -1.31 -4.71 -4.32
C CYS A 29 -2.73 -4.33 -4.69
N THR A 30 -3.65 -4.51 -3.77
CA THR A 30 -5.01 -4.01 -3.91
C THR A 30 -5.25 -3.03 -2.77
N VAL A 31 -5.73 -1.85 -3.09
CA VAL A 31 -5.99 -0.82 -2.09
C VAL A 31 -7.46 -0.51 -2.05
N GLY A 32 -8.03 -0.47 -0.85
CA GLY A 32 -9.39 -0.01 -0.63
C GLY A 32 -9.33 1.31 0.11
N ARG A 33 -10.29 2.20 -0.17
CA ARG A 33 -10.27 3.54 0.39
C ARG A 33 -11.54 3.83 1.14
N PHE A 34 -11.44 4.70 2.14
CA PHE A 34 -12.59 5.27 2.79
C PHE A 34 -13.27 6.25 1.82
N PRO A 35 -14.51 6.63 2.11
CA PRO A 35 -15.22 7.58 1.23
C PRO A 35 -14.48 8.89 1.00
N ASP A 36 -13.65 9.32 1.95
CA ASP A 36 -12.90 10.56 1.79
C ASP A 36 -11.65 10.38 0.93
N GLY A 37 -11.40 9.17 0.42
CA GLY A 37 -10.26 8.91 -0.43
C GLY A 37 -9.02 8.43 0.28
N SER A 38 -9.01 8.43 1.61
CA SER A 38 -7.84 7.97 2.34
C SER A 38 -7.76 6.44 2.30
N ILE A 39 -6.56 5.91 2.49
CA ILE A 39 -6.35 4.47 2.44
C ILE A 39 -7.01 3.81 3.64
N ALA A 40 -7.82 2.80 3.37
CA ALA A 40 -8.52 2.07 4.41
C ALA A 40 -7.95 0.67 4.61
N GLU A 41 -7.43 0.08 3.55
CA GLU A 41 -6.89 -1.27 3.63
C GLU A 41 -5.98 -1.54 2.45
N LEU A 42 -5.04 -2.44 2.67
CA LEU A 42 -4.19 -2.94 1.60
C LEU A 42 -4.18 -4.45 1.66
N PHE A 43 -4.09 -5.05 0.50
CA PHE A 43 -3.84 -6.47 0.35
C PHE A 43 -2.61 -6.61 -0.51
N LEU A 44 -1.67 -7.43 -0.07
CA LEU A 44 -0.45 -7.68 -0.82
C LEU A 44 -0.29 -9.17 -0.99
N SER A 45 0.13 -9.57 -2.17
CA SER A 45 0.48 -10.97 -2.40
C SER A 45 1.68 -11.01 -3.33
N ASN A 46 2.53 -12.00 -3.10
CA ASN A 46 3.65 -12.27 -3.97
C ASN A 46 3.15 -13.18 -5.09
N HIS A 47 3.72 -13.05 -6.27
CA HIS A 47 3.29 -13.89 -7.40
C HIS A 47 3.59 -15.35 -7.18
N ARG A 48 4.41 -15.68 -6.19
CA ARG A 48 4.65 -17.06 -5.81
C ARG A 48 3.88 -17.33 -4.54
N SER A 49 2.74 -17.98 -4.69
CA SER A 49 1.84 -18.25 -3.57
C SER A 49 2.52 -19.12 -2.52
N ASN A 50 2.18 -18.85 -1.28
CA ASN A 50 2.64 -19.64 -0.13
C ASN A 50 4.14 -19.64 0.07
N SER A 51 4.86 -18.72 -0.56
CA SER A 51 6.27 -18.52 -0.27
C SER A 51 6.41 -17.71 1.01
N ALA A 52 7.63 -17.68 1.56
CA ALA A 52 7.89 -16.83 2.71
C ALA A 52 7.64 -15.36 2.38
N ALA A 53 8.00 -14.94 1.16
CA ALA A 53 7.76 -13.58 0.74
C ALA A 53 6.27 -13.28 0.67
N ASP A 54 5.47 -14.24 0.20
CA ASP A 54 4.02 -14.05 0.14
C ASP A 54 3.43 -13.91 1.52
N THR A 55 3.80 -14.79 2.43
CA THR A 55 3.27 -14.73 3.80
C THR A 55 3.63 -13.43 4.48
N ALA A 56 4.90 -13.02 4.37
CA ALA A 56 5.33 -11.78 5.00
C ALA A 56 4.59 -10.57 4.43
N ALA A 57 4.39 -10.55 3.11
CA ALA A 57 3.68 -9.44 2.49
C ALA A 57 2.23 -9.39 2.93
N ARG A 58 1.58 -10.56 2.97
CA ARG A 58 0.18 -10.63 3.39
C ARG A 58 0.01 -10.15 4.82
N ASP A 59 0.88 -10.63 5.71
CA ASP A 59 0.78 -10.26 7.13
C ASP A 59 1.06 -8.77 7.32
N ALA A 60 2.04 -8.22 6.61
CA ALA A 60 2.34 -6.79 6.73
C ALA A 60 1.13 -5.95 6.30
N ALA A 61 0.49 -6.34 5.21
CA ALA A 61 -0.68 -5.60 4.73
C ALA A 61 -1.85 -5.72 5.69
N ILE A 62 -2.04 -6.89 6.29
CA ILE A 62 -3.09 -7.07 7.29
C ILE A 62 -2.85 -6.16 8.48
N ALA A 63 -1.62 -6.15 9.01
CA ALA A 63 -1.30 -5.31 10.16
C ALA A 63 -1.48 -3.84 9.83
N PHE A 64 -1.02 -3.42 8.67
CA PHE A 64 -1.19 -2.05 8.22
C PHE A 64 -2.68 -1.68 8.15
N SER A 65 -3.49 -2.57 7.56
CA SER A 65 -4.91 -2.29 7.40
C SER A 65 -5.62 -2.12 8.74
N PHE A 66 -5.32 -3.01 9.69
CA PHE A 66 -5.87 -2.86 11.03
C PHE A 66 -5.42 -1.55 11.66
N ALA A 67 -4.15 -1.18 11.48
CA ALA A 67 -3.64 0.04 12.09
C ALA A 67 -4.38 1.27 11.57
N VAL A 68 -4.52 1.41 10.26
CA VAL A 68 -5.18 2.60 9.72
C VAL A 68 -6.67 2.61 10.04
N GLN A 69 -7.30 1.45 10.12
CA GLN A 69 -8.70 1.39 10.48
C GLN A 69 -8.94 1.76 11.94
N HIS A 70 -7.88 1.75 12.74
CA HIS A 70 -7.92 2.21 14.13
C HIS A 70 -7.30 3.60 14.29
N GLY A 71 -7.11 4.31 13.20
CA GLY A 71 -6.69 5.71 13.27
C GLY A 71 -5.23 6.00 13.07
N ALA A 72 -4.42 4.99 12.76
CA ALA A 72 -3.00 5.25 12.49
C ALA A 72 -2.85 6.05 11.20
N ASP A 73 -1.86 6.94 11.19
CA ASP A 73 -1.58 7.76 10.03
C ASP A 73 -0.72 6.97 9.02
N PRO A 74 -1.23 6.69 7.85
CA PRO A 74 -0.45 5.91 6.88
C PRO A 74 0.84 6.61 6.46
N HIS A 75 0.88 7.94 6.49
CA HIS A 75 2.12 8.67 6.18
C HIS A 75 3.19 8.41 7.23
N ALA A 76 2.79 8.34 8.50
CA ALA A 76 3.73 8.05 9.58
C ALA A 76 4.27 6.63 9.44
N ILE A 77 3.41 5.69 9.11
CA ILE A 77 3.86 4.31 8.90
C ILE A 77 4.86 4.26 7.76
N ARG A 78 4.52 4.91 6.64
CA ARG A 78 5.41 4.94 5.47
C ARG A 78 6.81 5.43 5.85
N ARG A 79 6.88 6.50 6.65
CA ARG A 79 8.17 7.07 7.01
C ARG A 79 8.98 6.17 7.93
N ALA A 80 8.33 5.29 8.65
CA ALA A 80 9.01 4.41 9.61
C ALA A 80 9.55 3.13 8.99
N LEU A 81 9.08 2.77 7.82
CA LEU A 81 9.46 1.48 7.23
C LEU A 81 10.87 1.52 6.66
N CYS A 82 11.46 0.34 6.54
CA CYS A 82 12.86 0.19 6.14
C CYS A 82 13.13 0.67 4.72
N ARG A 83 14.28 1.29 4.54
CA ARG A 83 14.74 1.74 3.24
C ARG A 83 16.17 1.30 3.02
N ASP A 84 16.54 1.15 1.76
CA ASP A 84 17.92 0.80 1.41
C ASP A 84 18.79 2.06 1.41
N SER A 85 20.07 1.89 1.07
CA SER A 85 21.02 3.00 1.12
C SER A 85 20.70 4.09 0.11
N ARG A 86 19.85 3.81 -0.88
CA ARG A 86 19.45 4.81 -1.86
C ARG A 86 18.11 5.42 -1.51
N GLY A 87 17.56 5.09 -0.35
CA GLY A 87 16.29 5.64 0.09
C GLY A 87 15.08 4.93 -0.49
N ARG A 88 15.27 3.82 -1.19
CA ARG A 88 14.14 3.10 -1.75
C ARG A 88 13.57 2.14 -0.72
N ALA A 89 12.27 1.93 -0.80
CA ALA A 89 11.62 1.01 0.13
C ALA A 89 12.19 -0.39 -0.01
N SER A 90 12.42 -1.04 1.13
CA SER A 90 13.00 -2.38 1.15
C SER A 90 11.95 -3.47 1.19
N SER A 91 10.69 -3.13 1.37
CA SER A 91 9.62 -4.10 1.51
C SER A 91 8.48 -3.79 0.56
N PRO A 92 7.65 -4.78 0.23
CA PRO A 92 6.48 -4.52 -0.61
C PRO A 92 5.51 -3.53 0.02
N LEU A 93 5.33 -3.56 1.34
CA LEU A 93 4.48 -2.58 1.98
C LEU A 93 5.02 -1.17 1.79
N GLY A 94 6.32 -0.98 2.02
CA GLY A 94 6.94 0.32 1.83
C GLY A 94 6.84 0.79 0.40
N ALA A 95 7.06 -0.11 -0.56
CA ALA A 95 6.97 0.24 -1.97
C ALA A 95 5.55 0.64 -2.36
N ALA A 96 4.57 -0.09 -1.87
CA ALA A 96 3.17 0.24 -2.14
C ALA A 96 2.82 1.61 -1.58
N LEU A 97 3.26 1.90 -0.35
CA LEU A 97 2.96 3.19 0.26
C LEU A 97 3.69 4.32 -0.44
N ASP A 98 4.89 4.08 -0.96
CA ASP A 98 5.58 5.10 -1.74
C ASP A 98 4.80 5.45 -3.01
N LEU A 99 4.23 4.45 -3.67
CA LEU A 99 3.42 4.72 -4.85
C LEU A 99 2.12 5.45 -4.50
N LEU A 100 1.50 5.08 -3.40
CA LEU A 100 0.20 5.63 -3.04
C LEU A 100 0.30 6.98 -2.35
N LEU A 101 1.37 7.21 -1.59
CA LEU A 101 1.51 8.40 -0.75
C LEU A 101 2.76 9.20 -1.08
N GLY A 102 3.41 8.89 -2.18
CA GLY A 102 4.68 9.51 -2.51
C GLY A 102 4.62 11.01 -2.62
N ASP A 103 5.80 11.61 -2.63
CA ASP A 103 5.95 13.05 -2.65
C ASP A 103 5.29 13.62 -3.89
N GLU A 104 4.30 14.44 -3.67
CA GLU A 104 3.57 15.02 -4.79
C GLU A 104 4.38 16.03 -5.54
N ARG A 105 5.42 16.55 -4.94
CA ARG A 105 6.28 17.51 -5.63
C ARG A 105 7.22 16.83 -6.60
N ALA A 106 7.33 15.51 -6.51
CA ALA A 106 8.18 14.75 -7.40
C ALA A 106 7.38 13.59 -7.93
N PRO A 107 6.64 13.77 -9.01
CA PRO A 107 5.75 12.74 -9.51
C PRO A 107 6.50 11.45 -9.75
N ASN A 108 5.84 10.37 -9.43
CA ASN A 108 6.39 9.04 -9.63
C ASN A 108 6.20 8.64 -11.09
N PRO A 109 7.27 8.46 -11.83
CA PRO A 109 7.12 8.10 -13.25
C PRO A 109 6.35 6.82 -13.46
N ALA A 110 6.47 5.87 -12.56
CA ALA A 110 5.75 4.62 -12.72
C ALA A 110 4.25 4.83 -12.62
N MET A 111 3.82 5.70 -11.72
CA MET A 111 2.42 6.00 -11.62
C MET A 111 1.91 6.72 -12.85
N HIS A 112 2.70 7.63 -13.36
CA HIS A 112 2.30 8.30 -14.57
C HIS A 112 2.10 7.35 -15.72
N GLU A 113 2.98 6.42 -15.85
CA GLU A 113 2.88 5.50 -16.95
C GLU A 113 1.70 4.59 -16.83
N GLN A 114 1.39 4.24 -15.61
CA GLN A 114 0.29 3.35 -15.42
C GLN A 114 -1.01 4.03 -15.53
N ASN A 115 -0.97 5.29 -15.34
CA ASN A 115 -2.15 5.98 -15.25
C ASN A 115 -2.84 6.06 -16.46
N HIS A 116 -2.42 5.63 -17.28
CA HIS A 116 -3.15 5.53 -18.23
C HIS A 116 -3.58 4.29 -18.29
N THR A 117 -3.52 3.77 -17.55
CA THR A 117 -4.02 2.64 -17.66
C THR A 117 -4.82 2.38 -16.74
N SER A 118 -5.03 2.66 -16.20
CA SER A 118 -5.69 2.25 -15.33
C SER A 118 -6.16 2.88 -14.59
N LYS A 119 -5.93 3.28 -14.66
CA LYS A 119 -6.04 3.77 -14.08
C LYS A 119 -6.02 3.88 -13.53
N GLU A 120 -5.70 3.93 -13.47
CA GLU A 120 -5.48 3.93 -12.85
C GLU A 120 -5.06 4.16 -12.16
N VAL A 121 -4.59 4.14 -12.06
CA VAL A 121 -4.09 4.27 -11.04
C VAL A 121 -3.74 5.31 -10.63
N ARG A 122 -3.87 5.82 -10.30
CA ARG A 122 -3.65 6.58 -9.87
C ARG A 122 -3.82 6.94 -9.19
N PRO A 123 -3.42 7.04 -8.82
CA PRO A 123 -3.63 7.44 -8.05
C PRO A 123 -4.07 8.00 -7.53
#